data_fdce03fc69cd562f239e39841b0bee33
#
_entry.id   fdce03fc69cd562f239e39841b0bee33
#
_cell.length_a   1.000
_cell.length_b   1.000
_cell.length_c   1.000
_cell.angle_alpha   90.00
_cell.angle_beta   90.00
_cell.angle_gamma   90.00
#
_symmetry.space_group_name_H-M   'P 1'
#
loop_
_entity.id
_entity.type
_entity.pdbx_description
1 polymer ?
#
loop_
_entity_poly.entity_id
_entity_poly.type
_entity_poly.pdbx_seq_one_letter_code
_entity_poly.pdbx_strand_id
1 'polypeptide(L)'
;QALKALKEEGINSVLVNPNIATIQTSEGIADKVYFLPVTTYFVEEIIKKERPDGILLAFGGQTALNCGAELYTKGILDKYGVKVLGTSVEAIMYTEDRDLFVKKLDEIEMKTPISQAVESMEDAIAAARRIGYPVMVRSAYALGGLGSGICANEEEFLKLAESSFAFSKQILVEESLKGWKEIEFEVIRDANDHCFTVASMENFDPLGIHTGESIVVAPTCSLDDKELKMLQELSTKCIRHLGIVGECNIQYAFNSDTDDY
;
A
#
# COMPACT_ATOMS: atom_id res chain seq x y z
N GLN A 1 6.55 5.64 18.79
CA GLN A 1 7.80 6.27 18.29
C GLN A 1 7.50 7.66 17.70
N ALA A 2 6.54 7.83 16.77
CA ALA A 2 6.25 9.12 16.15
C ALA A 2 5.95 10.24 17.14
N LEU A 3 5.07 10.02 18.14
CA LEU A 3 4.76 10.99 19.18
C LEU A 3 6.00 11.39 20.01
N LYS A 4 6.90 10.42 20.26
CA LYS A 4 8.16 10.70 20.94
C LYS A 4 9.06 11.60 20.11
N ALA A 5 9.20 11.31 18.81
CA ALA A 5 9.99 12.13 17.89
C ALA A 5 9.44 13.56 17.78
N LEU A 6 8.12 13.72 17.65
CA LEU A 6 7.49 15.05 17.66
C LEU A 6 7.79 15.84 18.92
N LYS A 7 7.72 15.19 20.09
CA LYS A 7 8.04 15.82 21.38
C LYS A 7 9.50 16.22 21.49
N GLU A 8 10.44 15.40 20.98
CA GLU A 8 11.88 15.71 20.95
C GLU A 8 12.17 16.92 20.04
N GLU A 9 11.37 17.12 18.98
CA GLU A 9 11.42 18.30 18.10
C GLU A 9 10.63 19.51 18.63
N GLY A 10 10.08 19.43 19.84
CA GLY A 10 9.30 20.51 20.45
C GLY A 10 7.93 20.77 19.81
N ILE A 11 7.39 19.77 19.11
CA ILE A 11 6.08 19.84 18.42
C ILE A 11 5.00 19.32 19.35
N ASN A 12 3.97 20.12 19.61
CA ASN A 12 2.81 19.70 20.38
C ASN A 12 1.93 18.74 19.57
N SER A 13 1.49 17.66 20.21
CA SER A 13 0.74 16.59 19.55
C SER A 13 -0.67 16.44 20.09
N VAL A 14 -1.63 16.31 19.19
CA VAL A 14 -3.02 15.93 19.47
C VAL A 14 -3.31 14.59 18.83
N LEU A 15 -3.54 13.58 19.65
CA LEU A 15 -3.83 12.21 19.19
C LEU A 15 -5.33 11.95 19.19
N VAL A 16 -5.83 11.40 18.10
CA VAL A 16 -7.20 10.87 18.00
C VAL A 16 -7.12 9.36 17.88
N ASN A 17 -7.61 8.63 18.86
CA ASN A 17 -7.62 7.17 18.84
C ASN A 17 -8.72 6.65 19.78
N PRO A 18 -9.68 5.85 19.29
CA PRO A 18 -10.76 5.30 20.11
C PRO A 18 -10.28 4.22 21.11
N ASN A 19 -9.10 3.66 20.89
CA ASN A 19 -8.60 2.59 21.72
C ASN A 19 -7.92 3.14 23.00
N ILE A 20 -8.52 2.85 24.16
CA ILE A 20 -8.01 3.26 25.46
C ILE A 20 -6.87 2.37 26.00
N ALA A 21 -6.62 1.24 25.37
CA ALA A 21 -5.70 0.22 25.85
C ALA A 21 -4.43 0.12 24.99
N THR A 22 -3.91 1.26 24.53
CA THR A 22 -2.65 1.31 23.79
C THR A 22 -1.63 2.21 24.46
N ILE A 23 -0.33 1.95 24.22
CA ILE A 23 0.76 2.81 24.68
C ILE A 23 0.61 4.25 24.13
N GLN A 24 0.08 4.41 22.91
CA GLN A 24 -0.09 5.72 22.26
C GLN A 24 -1.02 6.65 23.04
N THR A 25 -2.03 6.09 23.69
CA THR A 25 -3.04 6.83 24.46
C THR A 25 -2.72 6.93 25.93
N SER A 26 -1.56 6.40 26.37
CA SER A 26 -1.10 6.50 27.74
C SER A 26 -0.73 7.95 28.11
N GLU A 27 -0.92 8.31 29.36
CA GLU A 27 -0.62 9.64 29.89
C GLU A 27 0.84 10.04 29.62
N GLY A 28 1.05 11.27 29.15
CA GLY A 28 2.38 11.83 28.91
C GLY A 28 3.02 11.42 27.57
N ILE A 29 2.37 10.60 26.74
CA ILE A 29 2.86 10.23 25.39
C ILE A 29 2.49 11.32 24.38
N ALA A 30 1.20 11.63 24.20
CA ALA A 30 0.75 12.80 23.44
C ALA A 30 0.41 13.94 24.41
N ASP A 31 0.46 15.19 23.94
CA ASP A 31 0.09 16.34 24.77
C ASP A 31 -1.41 16.38 25.04
N LYS A 32 -2.21 15.96 24.06
CA LYS A 32 -3.66 15.77 24.20
C LYS A 32 -4.11 14.48 23.52
N VAL A 33 -5.07 13.80 24.12
CA VAL A 33 -5.68 12.57 23.57
C VAL A 33 -7.20 12.74 23.50
N TYR A 34 -7.75 12.42 22.33
CA TYR A 34 -9.19 12.33 22.10
C TYR A 34 -9.57 10.88 21.86
N PHE A 35 -10.31 10.29 22.77
CA PHE A 35 -10.85 8.93 22.67
C PHE A 35 -12.13 8.93 21.84
N LEU A 36 -11.99 9.30 20.57
CA LEU A 36 -13.11 9.42 19.62
C LEU A 36 -12.84 8.59 18.36
N PRO A 37 -13.89 8.14 17.66
CA PRO A 37 -13.73 7.48 16.38
C PRO A 37 -12.99 8.36 15.36
N VAL A 38 -12.12 7.76 14.58
CA VAL A 38 -11.40 8.44 13.49
C VAL A 38 -12.34 8.56 12.28
N THR A 39 -13.23 9.54 12.36
CA THR A 39 -14.17 9.88 11.28
C THR A 39 -14.10 11.36 10.96
N THR A 40 -14.47 11.73 9.75
CA THR A 40 -14.43 13.13 9.28
C THR A 40 -15.14 14.08 10.24
N TYR A 41 -16.30 13.68 10.77
CA TYR A 41 -17.07 14.51 11.70
C TYR A 41 -16.29 14.80 12.99
N PHE A 42 -15.79 13.79 13.68
CA PHE A 42 -15.09 14.00 14.95
C PHE A 42 -13.74 14.69 14.74
N VAL A 43 -13.02 14.36 13.67
CA VAL A 43 -11.73 15.00 13.36
C VAL A 43 -11.96 16.47 13.00
N GLU A 44 -13.02 16.84 12.24
CA GLU A 44 -13.36 18.24 11.99
C GLU A 44 -13.66 19.00 13.30
N GLU A 45 -14.43 18.42 14.23
CA GLU A 45 -14.71 19.06 15.53
C GLU A 45 -13.43 19.27 16.38
N ILE A 46 -12.50 18.33 16.32
CA ILE A 46 -11.20 18.47 16.98
C ILE A 46 -10.37 19.56 16.32
N ILE A 47 -10.32 19.62 14.99
CA ILE A 47 -9.64 20.67 14.22
C ILE A 47 -10.19 22.07 14.58
N LYS A 48 -11.51 22.21 14.68
CA LYS A 48 -12.16 23.45 15.11
C LYS A 48 -11.71 23.91 16.49
N LYS A 49 -11.59 22.96 17.42
CA LYS A 49 -11.25 23.21 18.82
C LYS A 49 -9.76 23.47 19.01
N GLU A 50 -8.91 22.62 18.45
CA GLU A 50 -7.46 22.62 18.71
C GLU A 50 -6.69 23.53 17.75
N ARG A 51 -7.22 23.81 16.56
CA ARG A 51 -6.60 24.64 15.53
C ARG A 51 -5.15 24.22 15.21
N PRO A 52 -4.90 22.94 14.89
CA PRO A 52 -3.56 22.48 14.61
C PRO A 52 -3.01 23.12 13.31
N ASP A 53 -1.69 23.30 13.25
CA ASP A 53 -0.99 23.77 12.04
C ASP A 53 -0.94 22.68 10.96
N GLY A 54 -0.94 21.40 11.37
CA GLY A 54 -0.85 20.29 10.44
C GLY A 54 -1.46 18.99 10.96
N ILE A 55 -1.58 18.01 10.06
CA ILE A 55 -2.10 16.68 10.31
C ILE A 55 -1.17 15.62 9.70
N LEU A 56 -0.87 14.57 10.44
CA LEU A 56 -0.15 13.38 9.97
C LEU A 56 -1.15 12.26 9.71
N LEU A 57 -1.21 11.77 8.48
CA LEU A 57 -2.17 10.74 8.05
C LEU A 57 -1.56 9.33 8.07
N ALA A 58 -0.27 9.18 7.77
CA ALA A 58 0.40 7.89 7.58
C ALA A 58 0.54 7.03 8.87
N PHE A 59 0.38 7.63 10.06
CA PHE A 59 0.58 6.90 11.33
C PHE A 59 -0.67 6.24 11.91
N GLY A 60 -1.81 6.31 11.23
CA GLY A 60 -3.09 5.75 11.71
C GLY A 60 -3.66 4.62 10.84
N GLY A 61 -2.84 4.06 9.95
CA GLY A 61 -3.25 3.02 9.00
C GLY A 61 -4.37 3.46 8.07
N GLN A 62 -5.04 2.50 7.41
CA GLN A 62 -6.06 2.75 6.41
C GLN A 62 -7.21 3.65 6.88
N THR A 63 -7.60 3.53 8.16
CA THR A 63 -8.65 4.37 8.74
C THR A 63 -8.28 5.85 8.73
N ALA A 64 -7.04 6.20 9.06
CA ALA A 64 -6.57 7.57 9.04
C ALA A 64 -6.37 8.10 7.62
N LEU A 65 -5.84 7.26 6.71
CA LEU A 65 -5.69 7.61 5.29
C LEU A 65 -7.04 7.93 4.65
N ASN A 66 -8.05 7.07 4.83
CA ASN A 66 -9.40 7.29 4.31
C ASN A 66 -10.05 8.55 4.91
N CYS A 67 -9.91 8.76 6.22
CA CYS A 67 -10.42 9.96 6.88
C CYS A 67 -9.74 11.23 6.35
N GLY A 68 -8.43 11.18 6.18
CA GLY A 68 -7.64 12.29 5.61
C GLY A 68 -8.02 12.64 4.18
N ALA A 69 -8.19 11.63 3.32
CA ALA A 69 -8.65 11.79 1.94
C ALA A 69 -10.05 12.43 1.90
N GLU A 70 -10.96 12.00 2.79
CA GLU A 70 -12.30 12.57 2.88
C GLU A 70 -12.29 14.03 3.38
N LEU A 71 -11.48 14.35 4.41
CA LEU A 71 -11.30 15.72 4.90
C LEU A 71 -10.77 16.65 3.81
N TYR A 72 -9.80 16.18 3.03
CA TYR A 72 -9.24 16.90 1.90
C TYR A 72 -10.28 17.13 0.80
N THR A 73 -10.93 16.08 0.33
CA THR A 73 -11.93 16.16 -0.74
C THR A 73 -13.11 17.07 -0.38
N LYS A 74 -13.50 17.12 0.90
CA LYS A 74 -14.52 18.04 1.41
C LYS A 74 -14.03 19.48 1.63
N GLY A 75 -12.75 19.76 1.39
CA GLY A 75 -12.15 21.08 1.59
C GLY A 75 -12.05 21.50 3.07
N ILE A 76 -12.15 20.56 4.01
CA ILE A 76 -12.13 20.83 5.45
C ILE A 76 -10.74 21.28 5.88
N LEU A 77 -9.69 20.64 5.37
CA LEU A 77 -8.31 21.01 5.70
C LEU A 77 -8.00 22.45 5.28
N ASP A 78 -8.35 22.82 4.06
CA ASP A 78 -8.16 24.17 3.54
C ASP A 78 -8.98 25.21 4.33
N LYS A 79 -10.25 24.89 4.64
CA LYS A 79 -11.15 25.75 5.42
C LYS A 79 -10.54 26.16 6.76
N TYR A 80 -9.78 25.28 7.41
CA TYR A 80 -9.17 25.56 8.70
C TYR A 80 -7.67 25.84 8.63
N GLY A 81 -7.07 25.85 7.43
CA GLY A 81 -5.65 26.09 7.21
C GLY A 81 -4.73 24.99 7.73
N VAL A 82 -5.21 23.76 7.77
CA VAL A 82 -4.46 22.58 8.28
C VAL A 82 -3.65 21.98 7.14
N LYS A 83 -2.33 21.92 7.30
CA LYS A 83 -1.42 21.32 6.32
C LYS A 83 -1.31 19.82 6.51
N VAL A 84 -1.35 19.04 5.44
CA VAL A 84 -0.97 17.63 5.49
C VAL A 84 0.56 17.56 5.58
N LEU A 85 1.06 16.91 6.62
CA LEU A 85 2.50 16.74 6.87
C LEU A 85 2.95 15.36 6.39
N GLY A 86 4.08 15.30 5.69
CA GLY A 86 4.56 14.09 5.04
C GLY A 86 3.96 13.91 3.65
N THR A 87 3.54 12.70 3.33
CA THR A 87 2.97 12.36 2.01
C THR A 87 1.65 13.10 1.76
N SER A 88 1.52 13.71 0.60
CA SER A 88 0.31 14.45 0.21
C SER A 88 -0.89 13.52 0.02
N VAL A 89 -2.10 14.08 0.09
CA VAL A 89 -3.32 13.28 -0.14
C VAL A 89 -3.39 12.76 -1.57
N GLU A 90 -2.91 13.53 -2.54
CA GLU A 90 -2.84 13.09 -3.94
C GLU A 90 -1.93 11.87 -4.10
N ALA A 91 -0.75 11.89 -3.47
CA ALA A 91 0.17 10.74 -3.48
C ALA A 91 -0.45 9.51 -2.80
N ILE A 92 -1.16 9.72 -1.68
CA ILE A 92 -1.93 8.64 -1.01
C ILE A 92 -2.99 8.08 -1.97
N MET A 93 -3.75 8.92 -2.66
CA MET A 93 -4.77 8.47 -3.61
C MET A 93 -4.17 7.67 -4.77
N TYR A 94 -2.99 8.05 -5.27
CA TYR A 94 -2.29 7.30 -6.33
C TYR A 94 -1.84 5.91 -5.85
N THR A 95 -1.48 5.76 -4.59
CA THR A 95 -1.02 4.48 -4.04
C THR A 95 -2.17 3.57 -3.59
N GLU A 96 -3.30 4.14 -3.21
CA GLU A 96 -4.48 3.40 -2.76
C GLU A 96 -5.37 2.92 -3.91
N ASP A 97 -5.41 3.66 -5.02
CA ASP A 97 -6.17 3.29 -6.21
C ASP A 97 -5.27 2.50 -7.18
N ARG A 98 -5.62 1.22 -7.38
CA ARG A 98 -4.82 0.29 -8.20
C ARG A 98 -4.64 0.77 -9.64
N ASP A 99 -5.70 1.31 -10.25
CA ASP A 99 -5.63 1.75 -11.66
C ASP A 99 -4.77 3.01 -11.78
N LEU A 100 -4.88 3.92 -10.80
CA LEU A 100 -4.02 5.09 -10.74
C LEU A 100 -2.57 4.70 -10.47
N PHE A 101 -2.33 3.74 -9.58
CA PHE A 101 -0.99 3.24 -9.27
C PHE A 101 -0.31 2.65 -10.51
N VAL A 102 -0.99 1.75 -11.23
CA VAL A 102 -0.47 1.17 -12.48
C VAL A 102 -0.13 2.25 -13.49
N LYS A 103 -1.05 3.21 -13.74
CA LYS A 103 -0.80 4.32 -14.66
C LYS A 103 0.40 5.17 -14.26
N LYS A 104 0.59 5.40 -12.95
CA LYS A 104 1.74 6.14 -12.44
C LYS A 104 3.05 5.38 -12.63
N LEU A 105 3.05 4.07 -12.46
CA LEU A 105 4.23 3.25 -12.72
C LEU A 105 4.55 3.13 -14.22
N ASP A 106 3.53 3.08 -15.07
CA ASP A 106 3.69 3.12 -16.53
C ASP A 106 4.39 4.41 -17.01
N GLU A 107 4.09 5.57 -16.39
CA GLU A 107 4.75 6.85 -16.70
C GLU A 107 6.29 6.81 -16.55
N ILE A 108 6.79 5.89 -15.74
CA ILE A 108 8.22 5.69 -15.48
C ILE A 108 8.74 4.32 -15.95
N GLU A 109 7.96 3.63 -16.77
CA GLU A 109 8.32 2.32 -17.33
C GLU A 109 8.67 1.26 -16.26
N MET A 110 8.00 1.34 -15.11
CA MET A 110 8.08 0.30 -14.09
C MET A 110 7.03 -0.76 -14.31
N LYS A 111 7.42 -2.01 -14.17
CA LYS A 111 6.54 -3.15 -14.37
C LYS A 111 5.56 -3.32 -13.22
N THR A 112 4.37 -3.79 -13.56
CA THR A 112 3.36 -4.28 -12.62
C THR A 112 2.82 -5.60 -13.16
N PRO A 113 2.31 -6.50 -12.32
CA PRO A 113 1.67 -7.73 -12.79
C PRO A 113 0.56 -7.40 -13.79
N ILE A 114 0.57 -8.08 -14.93
CA ILE A 114 -0.46 -7.89 -15.94
C ILE A 114 -1.80 -8.30 -15.33
N SER A 115 -2.78 -7.41 -15.35
CA SER A 115 -4.09 -7.69 -14.78
C SER A 115 -5.20 -7.08 -15.62
N GLN A 116 -6.38 -7.70 -15.59
CA GLN A 116 -7.58 -7.19 -16.24
C GLN A 116 -8.82 -7.47 -15.39
N ALA A 117 -9.57 -6.41 -15.10
CA ALA A 117 -10.91 -6.53 -14.53
C ALA A 117 -11.90 -6.90 -15.63
N VAL A 118 -12.76 -7.88 -15.38
CA VAL A 118 -13.73 -8.39 -16.34
C VAL A 118 -15.07 -8.66 -15.66
N GLU A 119 -16.17 -8.48 -16.42
CA GLU A 119 -17.54 -8.62 -15.93
C GLU A 119 -18.32 -9.72 -16.65
N SER A 120 -17.68 -10.38 -17.61
CA SER A 120 -18.27 -11.50 -18.35
C SER A 120 -17.31 -12.69 -18.44
N MET A 121 -17.86 -13.89 -18.58
CA MET A 121 -17.06 -15.11 -18.77
C MET A 121 -16.28 -15.05 -20.09
N GLU A 122 -16.85 -14.47 -21.15
CA GLU A 122 -16.18 -14.32 -22.44
C GLU A 122 -14.94 -13.44 -22.33
N ASP A 123 -15.06 -12.27 -21.69
CA ASP A 123 -13.92 -11.38 -21.45
C ASP A 123 -12.87 -12.01 -20.53
N ALA A 124 -13.32 -12.80 -19.54
CA ALA A 124 -12.43 -13.50 -18.61
C ALA A 124 -11.56 -14.54 -19.36
N ILE A 125 -12.15 -15.32 -20.23
CA ILE A 125 -11.42 -16.29 -21.06
C ILE A 125 -10.45 -15.59 -22.01
N ALA A 126 -10.88 -14.50 -22.64
CA ALA A 126 -10.02 -13.70 -23.51
C ALA A 126 -8.84 -13.10 -22.75
N ALA A 127 -9.07 -12.58 -21.54
CA ALA A 127 -8.02 -12.07 -20.68
C ALA A 127 -7.02 -13.15 -20.26
N ALA A 128 -7.50 -14.32 -19.78
CA ALA A 128 -6.65 -15.42 -19.37
C ALA A 128 -5.76 -15.95 -20.50
N ARG A 129 -6.33 -16.09 -21.70
CA ARG A 129 -5.58 -16.50 -22.89
C ARG A 129 -4.53 -15.47 -23.33
N ARG A 130 -4.84 -14.18 -23.19
CA ARG A 130 -3.91 -13.10 -23.51
C ARG A 130 -2.77 -13.01 -22.50
N ILE A 131 -3.06 -13.15 -21.21
CA ILE A 131 -2.06 -13.11 -20.13
C ILE A 131 -1.18 -14.36 -20.21
N GLY A 132 -1.77 -15.54 -20.46
CA GLY A 132 -1.07 -16.82 -20.47
C GLY A 132 -1.12 -17.51 -19.11
N TYR A 133 -1.28 -18.84 -19.12
CA TYR A 133 -1.30 -19.65 -17.89
C TYR A 133 0.11 -19.88 -17.34
N PRO A 134 0.26 -19.95 -15.99
CA PRO A 134 -0.78 -19.87 -14.97
C PRO A 134 -1.29 -18.45 -14.73
N VAL A 135 -2.59 -18.30 -14.41
CA VAL A 135 -3.20 -17.03 -14.03
C VAL A 135 -3.77 -17.07 -12.62
N MET A 136 -3.84 -15.92 -11.98
CA MET A 136 -4.54 -15.70 -10.72
C MET A 136 -5.93 -15.13 -11.00
N VAL A 137 -6.96 -15.66 -10.35
CA VAL A 137 -8.31 -15.09 -10.34
C VAL A 137 -8.58 -14.51 -8.96
N ARG A 138 -9.14 -13.30 -8.90
CA ARG A 138 -9.61 -12.67 -7.65
C ARG A 138 -11.02 -12.12 -7.84
N SER A 139 -11.90 -12.42 -6.89
CA SER A 139 -13.21 -11.78 -6.82
C SER A 139 -13.07 -10.37 -6.24
N ALA A 140 -13.71 -9.38 -6.88
CA ALA A 140 -13.52 -7.96 -6.56
C ALA A 140 -13.95 -7.56 -5.13
N TYR A 141 -14.77 -8.33 -4.44
CA TYR A 141 -15.29 -7.97 -3.10
C TYR A 141 -15.39 -9.16 -2.14
N ALA A 142 -14.65 -10.25 -2.41
CA ALA A 142 -14.70 -11.43 -1.56
C ALA A 142 -13.79 -11.30 -0.33
N LEU A 143 -14.37 -11.35 0.85
CA LEU A 143 -13.65 -11.50 2.11
C LEU A 143 -13.15 -12.94 2.26
N GLY A 144 -11.88 -13.11 2.71
CA GLY A 144 -11.34 -14.42 3.05
C GLY A 144 -10.95 -15.31 1.86
N GLY A 145 -10.69 -14.74 0.66
CA GLY A 145 -10.17 -15.50 -0.48
C GLY A 145 -11.20 -16.39 -1.20
N LEU A 146 -12.48 -16.33 -0.85
CA LEU A 146 -13.55 -17.04 -1.55
C LEU A 146 -13.61 -16.60 -3.02
N GLY A 147 -13.56 -17.55 -3.96
CA GLY A 147 -13.55 -17.28 -5.39
C GLY A 147 -12.23 -16.70 -5.90
N SER A 148 -11.11 -16.92 -5.17
CA SER A 148 -9.77 -16.53 -5.61
C SER A 148 -8.87 -17.74 -5.65
N GLY A 149 -7.94 -17.78 -6.61
CA GLY A 149 -6.99 -18.88 -6.73
C GLY A 149 -6.14 -18.82 -7.98
N ILE A 150 -5.13 -19.68 -8.03
CA ILE A 150 -4.24 -19.82 -9.17
C ILE A 150 -4.75 -20.96 -10.05
N CYS A 151 -4.84 -20.72 -11.35
CA CYS A 151 -5.27 -21.67 -12.36
C CYS A 151 -4.07 -22.00 -13.27
N ALA A 152 -3.66 -23.25 -13.30
CA ALA A 152 -2.54 -23.69 -14.12
C ALA A 152 -2.92 -23.87 -15.61
N ASN A 153 -4.20 -23.98 -15.90
CA ASN A 153 -4.73 -24.21 -17.24
C ASN A 153 -6.17 -23.69 -17.39
N GLU A 154 -6.68 -23.73 -18.62
CA GLU A 154 -8.02 -23.20 -18.95
C GLU A 154 -9.15 -23.98 -18.23
N GLU A 155 -9.00 -25.28 -18.02
CA GLU A 155 -10.04 -26.09 -17.35
C GLU A 155 -10.23 -25.66 -15.88
N GLU A 156 -9.13 -25.46 -15.17
CA GLU A 156 -9.14 -24.95 -13.80
C GLU A 156 -9.69 -23.52 -13.74
N PHE A 157 -9.28 -22.69 -14.71
CA PHE A 157 -9.75 -21.31 -14.85
C PHE A 157 -11.26 -21.22 -15.02
N LEU A 158 -11.84 -22.00 -15.92
CA LEU A 158 -13.28 -21.96 -16.18
C LEU A 158 -14.09 -22.33 -14.91
N LYS A 159 -13.68 -23.37 -14.18
CA LYS A 159 -14.35 -23.78 -12.93
C LYS A 159 -14.28 -22.69 -11.86
N LEU A 160 -13.10 -22.07 -11.70
CA LEU A 160 -12.93 -21.02 -10.71
C LEU A 160 -13.63 -19.73 -11.08
N ALA A 161 -13.55 -19.30 -12.35
CA ALA A 161 -14.20 -18.09 -12.84
C ALA A 161 -15.73 -18.18 -12.73
N GLU A 162 -16.33 -19.34 -13.07
CA GLU A 162 -17.77 -19.59 -12.91
C GLU A 162 -18.18 -19.45 -11.43
N SER A 163 -17.42 -20.06 -10.53
CA SER A 163 -17.65 -19.93 -9.10
C SER A 163 -17.50 -18.47 -8.62
N SER A 164 -16.50 -17.75 -9.12
CA SER A 164 -16.22 -16.36 -8.74
C SER A 164 -17.33 -15.41 -9.19
N PHE A 165 -17.84 -15.58 -10.41
CA PHE A 165 -18.97 -14.80 -10.93
C PHE A 165 -20.29 -15.08 -10.21
N ALA A 166 -20.43 -16.22 -9.54
CA ALA A 166 -21.60 -16.49 -8.70
C ALA A 166 -21.68 -15.57 -7.47
N PHE A 167 -20.54 -15.05 -7.00
CA PHE A 167 -20.44 -14.19 -5.82
C PHE A 167 -20.10 -12.73 -6.13
N SER A 168 -19.54 -12.45 -7.31
CA SER A 168 -19.11 -11.10 -7.69
C SER A 168 -19.49 -10.81 -9.14
N LYS A 169 -19.94 -9.57 -9.39
CA LYS A 169 -20.21 -9.12 -10.78
C LYS A 169 -18.94 -8.88 -11.59
N GLN A 170 -17.83 -8.65 -10.90
CA GLN A 170 -16.53 -8.39 -11.48
C GLN A 170 -15.48 -9.28 -10.86
N ILE A 171 -14.63 -9.86 -11.68
CA ILE A 171 -13.42 -10.58 -11.25
C ILE A 171 -12.19 -9.95 -11.89
N LEU A 172 -11.05 -10.15 -11.23
CA LEU A 172 -9.75 -9.75 -11.73
C LEU A 172 -9.00 -10.99 -12.21
N VAL A 173 -8.51 -10.97 -13.44
CA VAL A 173 -7.63 -11.99 -14.01
C VAL A 173 -6.23 -11.40 -14.08
N GLU A 174 -5.28 -12.05 -13.40
CA GLU A 174 -3.92 -11.52 -13.21
C GLU A 174 -2.88 -12.56 -13.61
N GLU A 175 -1.73 -12.07 -14.02
CA GLU A 175 -0.52 -12.86 -14.16
C GLU A 175 -0.17 -13.54 -12.83
N SER A 176 0.21 -14.82 -12.88
CA SER A 176 0.62 -15.55 -11.68
C SER A 176 2.13 -15.44 -11.50
N LEU A 177 2.54 -14.77 -10.43
CA LEU A 177 3.93 -14.65 -10.01
C LEU A 177 4.32 -15.71 -8.96
N LYS A 178 3.58 -16.84 -8.92
CA LYS A 178 3.86 -17.92 -7.98
C LYS A 178 5.27 -18.44 -8.16
N GLY A 179 6.00 -18.52 -7.05
CA GLY A 179 7.37 -19.03 -7.02
C GLY A 179 8.43 -17.94 -7.22
N TRP A 180 8.05 -16.70 -7.54
CA TRP A 180 8.97 -15.57 -7.53
C TRP A 180 9.33 -15.19 -6.10
N LYS A 181 10.49 -14.58 -5.91
CA LYS A 181 10.91 -14.05 -4.61
C LYS A 181 10.10 -12.82 -4.27
N GLU A 182 9.81 -12.64 -2.99
CA GLU A 182 9.26 -11.39 -2.45
C GLU A 182 10.39 -10.61 -1.80
N ILE A 183 10.74 -9.49 -2.40
CA ILE A 183 11.80 -8.60 -1.95
C ILE A 183 11.19 -7.27 -1.55
N GLU A 184 11.58 -6.76 -0.40
CA GLU A 184 11.04 -5.53 0.15
C GLU A 184 12.16 -4.52 0.45
N PHE A 185 11.85 -3.24 0.29
CA PHE A 185 12.73 -2.15 0.69
C PHE A 185 11.97 -1.16 1.55
N GLU A 186 12.58 -0.79 2.67
CA GLU A 186 12.19 0.39 3.42
C GLU A 186 12.92 1.60 2.84
N VAL A 187 12.15 2.58 2.38
CA VAL A 187 12.67 3.78 1.74
C VAL A 187 12.26 5.01 2.52
N ILE A 188 13.20 5.91 2.76
CA ILE A 188 12.92 7.21 3.37
C ILE A 188 13.20 8.31 2.34
N ARG A 189 12.27 9.26 2.24
CA ARG A 189 12.45 10.47 1.46
C ARG A 189 11.95 11.69 2.24
N ASP A 190 12.76 12.75 2.29
CA ASP A 190 12.35 14.03 2.88
C ASP A 190 11.77 15.00 1.83
N ALA A 191 11.27 16.14 2.30
CA ALA A 191 10.72 17.19 1.43
C ALA A 191 11.77 17.88 0.55
N ASN A 192 13.07 17.70 0.82
CA ASN A 192 14.19 18.25 0.04
C ASN A 192 14.73 17.23 -0.98
N ASP A 193 14.04 16.09 -1.17
CA ASP A 193 14.40 15.01 -2.08
C ASP A 193 15.64 14.20 -1.68
N HIS A 194 16.06 14.22 -0.42
CA HIS A 194 16.98 13.23 0.07
C HIS A 194 16.24 11.90 0.19
N CYS A 195 16.59 10.96 -0.67
CA CYS A 195 15.90 9.68 -0.79
C CYS A 195 16.92 8.54 -0.77
N PHE A 196 16.70 7.55 0.11
CA PHE A 196 17.57 6.38 0.22
C PHE A 196 16.81 5.17 0.77
N THR A 197 17.31 3.98 0.45
CA THR A 197 16.83 2.72 1.03
C THR A 197 17.50 2.49 2.38
N VAL A 198 16.68 2.31 3.41
CA VAL A 198 17.16 2.10 4.79
C VAL A 198 17.50 0.64 5.04
N ALA A 199 16.65 -0.25 4.54
CA ALA A 199 16.77 -1.68 4.68
C ALA A 199 16.28 -2.40 3.43
N SER A 200 16.87 -3.55 3.15
CA SER A 200 16.35 -4.56 2.23
C SER A 200 15.92 -5.78 3.02
N MET A 201 14.80 -6.36 2.64
CA MET A 201 14.23 -7.53 3.29
C MET A 201 13.82 -8.55 2.23
N GLU A 202 13.82 -9.80 2.61
CA GLU A 202 13.42 -10.91 1.77
C GLU A 202 12.50 -11.84 2.55
N ASN A 203 11.36 -12.18 1.98
CA ASN A 203 10.51 -13.22 2.51
C ASN A 203 11.09 -14.59 2.12
N PHE A 204 11.33 -15.45 3.11
CA PHE A 204 11.90 -16.77 2.90
C PHE A 204 10.98 -17.66 2.06
N ASP A 205 9.68 -17.50 2.23
CA ASP A 205 8.67 -18.20 1.46
C ASP A 205 8.39 -17.46 0.14
N PRO A 206 8.19 -18.16 -0.98
CA PRO A 206 7.92 -17.54 -2.25
C PRO A 206 6.54 -16.85 -2.27
N LEU A 207 6.37 -15.93 -3.22
CA LEU A 207 5.10 -15.24 -3.44
C LEU A 207 3.89 -16.18 -3.46
N GLY A 208 2.82 -15.73 -2.78
CA GLY A 208 1.57 -16.47 -2.60
C GLY A 208 1.32 -16.93 -1.16
N ILE A 209 2.31 -16.81 -0.27
CA ILE A 209 2.15 -16.95 1.17
C ILE A 209 1.98 -15.55 1.78
N HIS A 210 1.07 -15.41 2.73
CA HIS A 210 0.83 -14.11 3.37
C HIS A 210 2.08 -13.65 4.12
N THR A 211 2.54 -12.42 3.88
CA THR A 211 3.76 -11.83 4.48
C THR A 211 3.80 -11.99 6.00
N GLY A 212 2.67 -11.83 6.69
CA GLY A 212 2.57 -12.01 8.14
C GLY A 212 2.76 -13.46 8.64
N GLU A 213 2.81 -14.43 7.75
CA GLU A 213 3.03 -15.86 8.05
C GLU A 213 4.39 -16.35 7.55
N SER A 214 5.12 -15.52 6.79
CA SER A 214 6.44 -15.81 6.26
C SER A 214 7.55 -15.34 7.21
N ILE A 215 8.71 -16.01 7.13
CA ILE A 215 9.93 -15.57 7.80
C ILE A 215 10.58 -14.48 6.94
N VAL A 216 10.78 -13.31 7.52
CA VAL A 216 11.46 -12.19 6.87
C VAL A 216 12.93 -12.15 7.30
N VAL A 217 13.84 -12.04 6.35
CA VAL A 217 15.27 -11.92 6.58
C VAL A 217 15.74 -10.53 6.16
N ALA A 218 16.50 -9.85 7.01
CA ALA A 218 17.11 -8.56 6.71
C ALA A 218 18.59 -8.57 7.10
N PRO A 219 19.49 -8.10 6.23
CA PRO A 219 19.27 -7.70 4.84
C PRO A 219 18.92 -8.88 3.94
N THR A 220 18.49 -8.62 2.68
CA THR A 220 18.33 -9.65 1.65
C THR A 220 19.61 -10.47 1.51
N CYS A 221 19.48 -11.80 1.39
CA CYS A 221 20.64 -12.71 1.33
C CYS A 221 20.72 -13.51 0.01
N SER A 222 19.70 -13.47 -0.83
CA SER A 222 19.64 -14.24 -2.08
C SER A 222 19.79 -13.39 -3.34
N LEU A 223 19.99 -12.07 -3.21
CA LEU A 223 20.27 -11.15 -4.31
C LEU A 223 21.77 -10.95 -4.45
N ASP A 224 22.25 -10.85 -5.70
CA ASP A 224 23.59 -10.36 -5.96
C ASP A 224 23.66 -8.80 -5.89
N ASP A 225 24.88 -8.25 -5.95
CA ASP A 225 25.08 -6.80 -5.84
C ASP A 225 24.42 -6.01 -6.99
N LYS A 226 24.32 -6.60 -8.18
CA LYS A 226 23.70 -5.97 -9.36
C LYS A 226 22.18 -5.94 -9.20
N GLU A 227 21.57 -7.05 -8.81
CA GLU A 227 20.14 -7.20 -8.56
C GLU A 227 19.71 -6.25 -7.43
N LEU A 228 20.45 -6.27 -6.31
CA LEU A 228 20.19 -5.39 -5.17
C LEU A 228 20.22 -3.91 -5.57
N LYS A 229 21.28 -3.51 -6.30
CA LYS A 229 21.41 -2.12 -6.76
C LYS A 229 20.29 -1.72 -7.72
N MET A 230 19.93 -2.58 -8.65
CA MET A 230 18.84 -2.35 -9.60
C MET A 230 17.52 -2.08 -8.85
N LEU A 231 17.14 -2.95 -7.91
CA LEU A 231 15.88 -2.80 -7.15
C LEU A 231 15.90 -1.57 -6.23
N GLN A 232 17.07 -1.20 -5.67
CA GLN A 232 17.22 0.05 -4.90
C GLN A 232 17.03 1.30 -5.76
N GLU A 233 17.60 1.31 -6.99
CA GLU A 233 17.42 2.42 -7.93
C GLU A 233 15.95 2.54 -8.37
N LEU A 234 15.29 1.42 -8.64
CA LEU A 234 13.86 1.37 -8.96
C LEU A 234 13.01 1.87 -7.80
N SER A 235 13.32 1.46 -6.57
CA SER A 235 12.62 1.91 -5.37
C SER A 235 12.70 3.43 -5.21
N THR A 236 13.89 3.98 -5.33
CA THR A 236 14.11 5.44 -5.24
C THR A 236 13.38 6.19 -6.36
N LYS A 237 13.40 5.66 -7.59
CA LYS A 237 12.70 6.20 -8.75
C LYS A 237 11.18 6.22 -8.51
N CYS A 238 10.62 5.11 -8.03
CA CYS A 238 9.21 4.96 -7.72
C CYS A 238 8.74 5.96 -6.65
N ILE A 239 9.41 6.00 -5.52
CA ILE A 239 9.05 6.85 -4.38
C ILE A 239 9.11 8.34 -4.75
N ARG A 240 10.09 8.76 -5.54
CA ARG A 240 10.18 10.13 -6.08
C ARG A 240 9.03 10.44 -7.02
N HIS A 241 8.73 9.55 -7.95
CA HIS A 241 7.67 9.74 -8.94
C HIS A 241 6.29 9.85 -8.32
N LEU A 242 5.99 9.00 -7.33
CA LEU A 242 4.73 9.03 -6.58
C LEU A 242 4.62 10.24 -5.64
N GLY A 243 5.71 10.97 -5.40
CA GLY A 243 5.73 12.13 -4.52
C GLY A 243 5.60 11.79 -3.04
N ILE A 244 6.01 10.59 -2.65
CA ILE A 244 5.96 10.14 -1.25
C ILE A 244 7.00 10.92 -0.43
N VAL A 245 6.61 11.38 0.74
CA VAL A 245 7.46 12.06 1.74
C VAL A 245 7.27 11.38 3.09
N GLY A 246 8.37 10.89 3.63
CA GLY A 246 8.40 10.10 4.86
C GLY A 246 8.98 8.72 4.58
N GLU A 247 8.53 7.75 5.34
CA GLU A 247 8.89 6.34 5.20
C GLU A 247 7.84 5.63 4.33
N CYS A 248 8.30 4.69 3.52
CA CYS A 248 7.46 3.87 2.66
C CYS A 248 8.10 2.50 2.42
N ASN A 249 7.30 1.45 2.58
CA ASN A 249 7.66 0.10 2.15
C ASN A 249 7.31 -0.08 0.67
N ILE A 250 8.22 -0.66 -0.11
CA ILE A 250 7.98 -1.09 -1.48
C ILE A 250 8.32 -2.57 -1.62
N GLN A 251 7.41 -3.33 -2.24
CA GLN A 251 7.52 -4.78 -2.42
C GLN A 251 7.65 -5.11 -3.89
N TYR A 252 8.55 -6.03 -4.19
CA TYR A 252 8.80 -6.57 -5.53
C TYR A 252 8.54 -8.06 -5.57
N ALA A 253 7.91 -8.50 -6.65
CA ALA A 253 8.08 -9.85 -7.12
C ALA A 253 9.37 -9.88 -7.96
N PHE A 254 10.29 -10.79 -7.68
CA PHE A 254 11.57 -10.87 -8.38
C PHE A 254 11.86 -12.31 -8.84
N ASN A 255 12.21 -12.45 -10.12
CA ASN A 255 12.61 -13.70 -10.74
C ASN A 255 14.12 -13.70 -11.01
N SER A 256 14.90 -14.41 -10.18
CA SER A 256 16.35 -14.46 -10.31
C SER A 256 16.85 -15.22 -11.55
N ASP A 257 15.99 -16.02 -12.21
CA ASP A 257 16.39 -16.76 -13.41
C ASP A 257 16.42 -15.87 -14.65
N THR A 258 15.65 -14.77 -14.62
CA THR A 258 15.47 -13.85 -15.75
C THR A 258 15.83 -12.41 -15.46
N ASP A 259 16.19 -12.06 -14.22
CA ASP A 259 16.35 -10.68 -13.72
C ASP A 259 15.05 -9.85 -13.90
N ASP A 260 13.88 -10.48 -13.98
CA ASP A 260 12.60 -9.82 -14.15
C ASP A 260 11.95 -9.48 -12.80
N TYR A 261 11.14 -8.38 -12.76
CA TYR A 261 10.48 -7.92 -11.54
C TYR A 261 9.10 -7.36 -11.83
#